data_61b937db0c97c4e1ad1b56dc2d227aa8
#
_entry.id   61b937db0c97c4e1ad1b56dc2d227aa8
#
_cell.length_a   1.000
_cell.length_b   1.000
_cell.length_c   1.000
_cell.angle_alpha   90.00
_cell.angle_beta   90.00
_cell.angle_gamma   90.00
#
_symmetry.space_group_name_H-M   'P 1'
#
loop_
_entity.id
_entity.type
_entity.pdbx_description
1 polymer ?
#
loop_
_entity_poly.entity_id
_entity_poly.type
_entity_poly.pdbx_seq_one_letter_code
_entity_poly.pdbx_strand_id
1 'polypeptide(L)'
;MTHTVQREFPETPLFGVGAVIVESGRVLLVRRGQQPLKGKWSLPGGMLELGESLLFGVAREVREETGLEVEPIELIELLDRVHREDNRVRYHYVIADYLCRVVGGSLQAASDADAVRWVERAEWNSHSALILDPITVRVIESGWQRASALNSKDLGNK
;
A
#
# COMPACT_ATOMS: atom_id res chain seq x y z
N MET A 1 -14.91 -25.35 6.77
CA MET A 1 -13.59 -25.49 6.13
C MET A 1 -13.03 -24.10 5.89
N THR A 2 -11.99 -23.74 6.59
CA THR A 2 -11.25 -22.51 6.31
C THR A 2 -10.38 -22.77 5.07
N HIS A 3 -10.80 -22.24 3.92
CA HIS A 3 -9.95 -22.23 2.74
C HIS A 3 -8.81 -21.23 3.00
N THR A 4 -7.67 -21.75 3.42
CA THR A 4 -6.44 -20.95 3.47
C THR A 4 -6.05 -20.61 2.03
N VAL A 5 -6.04 -19.33 1.68
CA VAL A 5 -5.64 -18.88 0.36
C VAL A 5 -4.18 -19.23 0.14
N GLN A 6 -3.91 -20.02 -0.90
CA GLN A 6 -2.55 -20.40 -1.28
C GLN A 6 -1.87 -19.22 -1.95
N ARG A 7 -0.93 -18.57 -1.25
CA ARG A 7 -0.20 -17.40 -1.76
C ARG A 7 0.99 -17.76 -2.62
N GLU A 8 1.71 -18.83 -2.26
CA GLU A 8 2.83 -19.35 -3.06
C GLU A 8 2.34 -20.38 -4.07
N PHE A 9 2.83 -20.26 -5.30
CA PHE A 9 2.42 -21.10 -6.43
C PHE A 9 0.90 -21.19 -6.59
N PRO A 10 0.22 -20.01 -6.66
CA PRO A 10 -1.23 -19.97 -6.71
C PRO A 10 -1.76 -20.53 -8.02
N GLU A 11 -2.99 -21.06 -8.00
CA GLU A 11 -3.69 -21.54 -9.20
C GLU A 11 -4.29 -20.40 -10.04
N THR A 12 -4.57 -19.26 -9.38
CA THR A 12 -5.13 -18.05 -10.00
C THR A 12 -4.45 -16.81 -9.44
N PRO A 13 -4.44 -15.68 -10.16
CA PRO A 13 -3.99 -14.41 -9.60
C PRO A 13 -4.75 -14.04 -8.34
N LEU A 14 -4.07 -13.45 -7.37
CA LEU A 14 -4.63 -12.95 -6.13
C LEU A 14 -4.84 -11.45 -6.21
N PHE A 15 -5.95 -10.95 -5.69
CA PHE A 15 -6.24 -9.53 -5.65
C PHE A 15 -5.75 -8.90 -4.35
N GLY A 16 -5.01 -7.80 -4.49
CA GLY A 16 -4.55 -6.97 -3.40
C GLY A 16 -4.98 -5.53 -3.55
N VAL A 17 -4.93 -4.81 -2.45
CA VAL A 17 -5.16 -3.37 -2.35
C VAL A 17 -3.99 -2.72 -1.62
N GLY A 18 -3.65 -1.51 -2.01
CA GLY A 18 -2.62 -0.71 -1.37
C GLY A 18 -3.06 0.74 -1.21
N ALA A 19 -2.44 1.44 -0.27
CA ALA A 19 -2.76 2.83 0.05
C ALA A 19 -1.52 3.71 0.00
N VAL A 20 -1.59 4.80 -0.78
CA VAL A 20 -0.69 5.94 -0.64
C VAL A 20 -1.37 6.94 0.29
N ILE A 21 -0.83 7.11 1.48
CA ILE A 21 -1.35 8.00 2.51
C ILE A 21 -0.36 9.14 2.65
N VAL A 22 -0.79 10.35 2.30
CA VAL A 22 0.05 11.56 2.35
C VAL A 22 -0.47 12.49 3.44
N GLU A 23 0.41 12.88 4.37
CA GLU A 23 0.12 13.85 5.39
C GLU A 23 1.33 14.74 5.66
N SER A 24 1.13 16.06 5.63
CA SER A 24 2.21 17.05 5.82
C SER A 24 3.42 16.81 4.89
N GLY A 25 3.18 16.43 3.63
CA GLY A 25 4.21 16.16 2.63
C GLY A 25 4.98 14.85 2.82
N ARG A 26 4.58 14.01 3.78
CA ARG A 26 5.17 12.69 4.06
C ARG A 26 4.23 11.57 3.64
N VAL A 27 4.78 10.41 3.33
CA VAL A 27 4.05 9.20 2.97
C VAL A 27 4.24 8.14 4.04
N LEU A 28 3.15 7.46 4.40
CA LEU A 28 3.19 6.36 5.35
C LEU A 28 3.65 5.08 4.68
N LEU A 29 4.68 4.46 5.24
CA LEU A 29 5.16 3.14 4.85
C LEU A 29 5.07 2.16 6.01
N VAL A 30 4.91 0.89 5.66
CA VAL A 30 4.95 -0.24 6.58
C VAL A 30 6.12 -1.14 6.23
N ARG A 31 6.74 -1.76 7.23
CA ARG A 31 7.71 -2.83 7.01
C ARG A 31 7.00 -4.17 7.08
N ARG A 32 7.15 -4.95 6.03
CA ARG A 32 6.48 -6.24 5.92
C ARG A 32 7.03 -7.23 6.94
N GLY A 33 6.15 -7.83 7.73
CA GLY A 33 6.48 -8.91 8.67
C GLY A 33 6.48 -10.30 8.04
N GLN A 34 5.93 -10.47 6.81
CA GLN A 34 5.76 -11.76 6.15
C GLN A 34 6.19 -11.74 4.67
N GLN A 35 6.42 -12.94 4.11
CA GLN A 35 6.69 -13.11 2.68
C GLN A 35 5.42 -12.81 1.83
N PRO A 36 5.57 -12.36 0.58
CA PRO A 36 6.82 -12.00 -0.09
C PRO A 36 7.39 -10.68 0.44
N LEU A 37 8.70 -10.49 0.26
CA LEU A 37 9.41 -9.25 0.61
C LEU A 37 9.45 -8.94 2.13
N LYS A 38 9.49 -9.97 2.99
CA LYS A 38 9.66 -9.81 4.43
C LYS A 38 10.84 -8.89 4.77
N GLY A 39 10.61 -7.94 5.67
CA GLY A 39 11.60 -6.96 6.11
C GLY A 39 11.75 -5.74 5.19
N LYS A 40 11.09 -5.73 4.02
CA LYS A 40 11.10 -4.57 3.12
C LYS A 40 9.98 -3.59 3.46
N TRP A 41 10.26 -2.32 3.22
CA TRP A 41 9.27 -1.26 3.32
C TRP A 41 8.38 -1.24 2.08
N SER A 42 7.10 -1.00 2.28
CA SER A 42 6.10 -0.93 1.22
C SER A 42 4.91 -0.05 1.63
N LEU A 43 3.98 0.14 0.70
CA LEU A 43 2.70 0.74 1.01
C LEU A 43 1.90 -0.13 1.98
N PRO A 44 1.11 0.45 2.90
CA PRO A 44 0.09 -0.28 3.63
C PRO A 44 -0.87 -0.95 2.66
N GLY A 45 -1.28 -2.17 2.95
CA GLY A 45 -2.21 -2.91 2.10
C GLY A 45 -2.16 -4.40 2.36
N GLY A 46 -2.96 -5.13 1.63
CA GLY A 46 -3.05 -6.57 1.75
C GLY A 46 -4.03 -7.18 0.77
N MET A 47 -4.48 -8.38 1.05
CA MET A 47 -5.37 -9.10 0.17
C MET A 47 -6.82 -8.64 0.32
N LEU A 48 -7.49 -8.52 -0.81
CA LEU A 48 -8.94 -8.33 -0.87
C LEU A 48 -9.63 -9.61 -0.37
N GLU A 49 -10.60 -9.47 0.51
CA GLU A 49 -11.40 -10.59 0.99
C GLU A 49 -12.62 -10.82 0.09
N LEU A 50 -13.08 -12.08 0.02
CA LEU A 50 -14.24 -12.42 -0.76
C LEU A 50 -15.48 -11.64 -0.29
N GLY A 51 -16.13 -10.94 -1.21
CA GLY A 51 -17.35 -10.18 -0.94
C GLY A 51 -17.14 -8.75 -0.46
N GLU A 52 -15.90 -8.31 -0.19
CA GLU A 52 -15.66 -6.91 0.12
C GLU A 52 -15.37 -6.08 -1.15
N SER A 53 -15.72 -4.80 -1.10
CA SER A 53 -15.36 -3.84 -2.15
C SER A 53 -13.88 -3.43 -2.03
N LEU A 54 -13.30 -2.95 -3.13
CA LEU A 54 -11.93 -2.43 -3.13
C LEU A 54 -11.75 -1.29 -2.11
N LEU A 55 -12.69 -0.35 -2.05
CA LEU A 55 -12.62 0.79 -1.13
C LEU A 55 -12.69 0.35 0.34
N PHE A 56 -13.54 -0.62 0.64
CA PHE A 56 -13.63 -1.18 1.99
C PHE A 56 -12.35 -1.96 2.33
N GLY A 57 -11.84 -2.77 1.41
CA GLY A 57 -10.63 -3.59 1.60
C GLY A 57 -9.40 -2.75 1.90
N VAL A 58 -9.17 -1.66 1.15
CA VAL A 58 -8.01 -0.79 1.40
C VAL A 58 -8.11 -0.09 2.76
N ALA A 59 -9.30 0.41 3.13
CA ALA A 59 -9.50 1.05 4.44
C ALA A 59 -9.34 0.06 5.60
N ARG A 60 -9.84 -1.17 5.45
CA ARG A 60 -9.67 -2.25 6.42
C ARG A 60 -8.19 -2.60 6.62
N GLU A 61 -7.45 -2.83 5.54
CA GLU A 61 -6.03 -3.18 5.62
C GLU A 61 -5.20 -2.07 6.27
N VAL A 62 -5.44 -0.81 5.92
CA VAL A 62 -4.76 0.32 6.56
C VAL A 62 -5.02 0.34 8.06
N ARG A 63 -6.27 0.16 8.49
CA ARG A 63 -6.61 0.13 9.91
C ARG A 63 -5.94 -1.04 10.63
N GLU A 64 -5.94 -2.23 10.05
CA GLU A 64 -5.33 -3.43 10.63
C GLU A 64 -3.82 -3.29 10.79
N GLU A 65 -3.13 -2.71 9.80
CA GLU A 65 -1.67 -2.60 9.82
C GLU A 65 -1.14 -1.37 10.56
N THR A 66 -1.89 -0.28 10.55
CA THR A 66 -1.39 1.03 11.00
C THR A 66 -2.19 1.67 12.14
N GLY A 67 -3.40 1.19 12.42
CA GLY A 67 -4.32 1.81 13.37
C GLY A 67 -5.00 3.08 12.86
N LEU A 68 -4.66 3.57 11.67
CA LEU A 68 -5.29 4.74 11.09
C LEU A 68 -6.60 4.40 10.40
N GLU A 69 -7.54 5.32 10.48
CA GLU A 69 -8.76 5.31 9.68
C GLU A 69 -8.57 6.23 8.48
N VAL A 70 -8.82 5.71 7.29
CA VAL A 70 -8.62 6.43 6.04
C VAL A 70 -9.86 6.42 5.17
N GLU A 71 -9.97 7.45 4.35
CA GLU A 71 -10.93 7.56 3.26
C GLU A 71 -10.18 7.42 1.94
N PRO A 72 -10.43 6.37 1.12
CA PRO A 72 -9.91 6.29 -0.24
C PRO A 72 -10.53 7.38 -1.11
N ILE A 73 -9.68 8.13 -1.83
CA ILE A 73 -10.09 9.29 -2.64
C ILE A 73 -10.18 8.90 -4.11
N GLU A 74 -9.11 8.31 -4.66
CA GLU A 74 -9.04 7.92 -6.07
C GLU A 74 -8.08 6.75 -6.29
N LEU A 75 -8.33 5.98 -7.33
CA LEU A 75 -7.43 4.95 -7.82
C LEU A 75 -6.21 5.62 -8.46
N ILE A 76 -5.02 5.29 -7.98
CA ILE A 76 -3.76 5.75 -8.56
C ILE A 76 -3.39 4.85 -9.73
N GLU A 77 -3.31 3.56 -9.48
CA GLU A 77 -2.89 2.57 -10.47
C GLU A 77 -3.46 1.19 -10.16
N LEU A 78 -3.77 0.44 -11.21
CA LEU A 78 -4.02 -1.00 -11.17
C LEU A 78 -2.83 -1.67 -11.84
N LEU A 79 -2.15 -2.57 -11.15
CA LEU A 79 -0.90 -3.14 -11.64
C LEU A 79 -0.76 -4.64 -11.32
N ASP A 80 0.05 -5.30 -12.13
CA ASP A 80 0.46 -6.69 -11.93
C ASP A 80 1.78 -6.77 -11.17
N ARG A 81 1.85 -7.73 -10.26
CA ARG A 81 3.08 -8.18 -9.62
C ARG A 81 3.23 -9.66 -9.83
N VAL A 82 4.08 -10.05 -10.78
CA VAL A 82 4.37 -11.45 -11.09
C VAL A 82 5.81 -11.76 -10.70
N HIS A 83 5.98 -12.70 -9.80
CA HIS A 83 7.29 -13.22 -9.43
C HIS A 83 7.43 -14.67 -9.86
N ARG A 84 8.50 -14.98 -10.59
CA ARG A 84 8.80 -16.31 -11.10
C ARG A 84 10.03 -16.90 -10.43
N GLU A 85 9.98 -18.20 -10.20
CA GLU A 85 11.08 -19.00 -9.70
C GLU A 85 11.10 -20.33 -10.49
N ASP A 86 12.25 -20.70 -11.03
CA ASP A 86 12.43 -21.92 -11.80
C ASP A 86 11.36 -22.15 -12.90
N ASN A 87 11.08 -21.11 -13.69
CA ASN A 87 10.03 -21.07 -14.71
C ASN A 87 8.58 -21.26 -14.22
N ARG A 88 8.36 -21.29 -12.91
CA ARG A 88 7.02 -21.34 -12.31
C ARG A 88 6.63 -19.96 -11.77
N VAL A 89 5.33 -19.65 -11.77
CA VAL A 89 4.81 -18.47 -11.08
C VAL A 89 4.78 -18.76 -9.59
N ARG A 90 5.66 -18.11 -8.82
CA ARG A 90 5.70 -18.24 -7.36
C ARG A 90 4.66 -17.35 -6.70
N TYR A 91 4.55 -16.09 -7.16
CA TYR A 91 3.53 -15.14 -6.71
C TYR A 91 2.92 -14.42 -7.90
N HIS A 92 1.62 -14.20 -7.87
CA HIS A 92 0.92 -13.39 -8.85
C HIS A 92 -0.17 -12.57 -8.15
N TYR A 93 0.05 -11.26 -8.07
CA TYR A 93 -0.92 -10.32 -7.51
C TYR A 93 -1.36 -9.32 -8.56
N VAL A 94 -2.65 -8.99 -8.56
CA VAL A 94 -3.22 -7.80 -9.20
C VAL A 94 -3.53 -6.84 -8.08
N ILE A 95 -2.93 -5.65 -8.08
CA ILE A 95 -3.00 -4.71 -6.96
C ILE A 95 -3.65 -3.42 -7.42
N ALA A 96 -4.68 -2.97 -6.68
CA ALA A 96 -5.29 -1.66 -6.83
C ALA A 96 -4.74 -0.73 -5.75
N ASP A 97 -3.91 0.24 -6.14
CA ASP A 97 -3.34 1.24 -5.25
C ASP A 97 -4.18 2.53 -5.26
N TYR A 98 -4.62 2.96 -4.08
CA TYR A 98 -5.47 4.13 -3.87
C TYR A 98 -4.73 5.25 -3.16
N LEU A 99 -5.01 6.49 -3.57
CA LEU A 99 -4.72 7.66 -2.75
C LEU A 99 -5.74 7.71 -1.61
N CYS A 100 -5.25 7.79 -0.38
CA CYS A 100 -6.09 7.82 0.82
C CYS A 100 -5.79 9.03 1.69
N ARG A 101 -6.81 9.52 2.38
CA ARG A 101 -6.73 10.60 3.36
C ARG A 101 -6.99 10.05 4.76
N VAL A 102 -6.19 10.47 5.75
CA VAL A 102 -6.45 10.14 7.16
C VAL A 102 -7.68 10.89 7.64
N VAL A 103 -8.61 10.18 8.25
CA VAL A 103 -9.83 10.72 8.85
C VAL A 103 -9.96 10.41 10.34
N GLY A 104 -9.09 9.59 10.91
CA GLY A 104 -9.10 9.23 12.32
C GLY A 104 -8.07 8.19 12.70
N GLY A 105 -8.20 7.63 13.89
CA GLY A 105 -7.34 6.59 14.41
C GLY A 105 -6.03 7.10 15.01
N SER A 106 -5.19 6.17 15.46
CA SER A 106 -3.88 6.42 16.04
C SER A 106 -2.85 5.50 15.41
N LEU A 107 -1.72 6.06 14.95
CA LEU A 107 -0.66 5.31 14.31
C LEU A 107 0.02 4.33 15.27
N GLN A 108 -0.02 3.05 14.94
CA GLN A 108 0.73 1.98 15.60
C GLN A 108 0.88 0.80 14.65
N ALA A 109 2.04 0.14 14.69
CA ALA A 109 2.23 -1.09 13.94
C ALA A 109 1.38 -2.21 14.55
N ALA A 110 0.68 -2.96 13.70
CA ALA A 110 -0.17 -4.07 14.09
C ALA A 110 -0.31 -5.09 12.97
N SER A 111 -0.95 -6.23 13.24
CA SER A 111 -1.16 -7.30 12.29
C SER A 111 0.17 -7.77 11.65
N ASP A 112 0.25 -7.83 10.33
CA ASP A 112 1.42 -8.30 9.57
C ASP A 112 2.53 -7.26 9.38
N ALA A 113 2.34 -6.02 9.87
CA ALA A 113 3.35 -4.98 9.86
C ALA A 113 4.18 -5.02 11.16
N ASP A 114 5.50 -5.14 11.05
CA ASP A 114 6.39 -5.08 12.22
C ASP A 114 6.90 -3.66 12.52
N ALA A 115 6.70 -2.70 11.61
CA ALA A 115 6.96 -1.28 11.82
C ALA A 115 6.12 -0.41 10.87
N VAL A 116 5.85 0.82 11.28
CA VAL A 116 5.21 1.87 10.48
C VAL A 116 6.01 3.16 10.60
N ARG A 117 6.08 3.94 9.51
CA ARG A 117 6.90 5.16 9.49
C ARG A 117 6.37 6.17 8.47
N TRP A 118 6.31 7.44 8.86
CA TRP A 118 6.18 8.55 7.94
C TRP A 118 7.53 8.86 7.30
N VAL A 119 7.56 8.93 5.97
CA VAL A 119 8.78 9.05 5.16
C VAL A 119 8.71 10.31 4.31
N GLU A 120 9.77 11.09 4.30
CA GLU A 120 9.87 12.30 3.49
C GLU A 120 10.27 11.98 2.04
N ARG A 121 9.92 12.88 1.10
CA ARG A 121 10.20 12.69 -0.33
C ARG A 121 11.67 12.42 -0.62
N ALA A 122 12.57 13.11 0.07
CA ALA A 122 14.01 12.89 -0.10
C ALA A 122 14.46 11.46 0.23
N GLU A 123 13.73 10.76 1.12
CA GLU A 123 14.09 9.41 1.54
C GLU A 123 13.65 8.35 0.54
N TRP A 124 12.48 8.49 -0.12
CA TRP A 124 12.06 7.48 -1.12
C TRP A 124 12.63 7.74 -2.52
N ASN A 125 13.03 8.97 -2.83
CA ASN A 125 13.64 9.35 -4.11
C ASN A 125 15.17 9.22 -4.15
N SER A 126 15.80 9.02 -3.01
CA SER A 126 17.25 8.85 -2.94
C SER A 126 17.63 7.36 -2.82
N HIS A 127 18.86 7.03 -3.18
CA HIS A 127 19.45 5.72 -2.90
C HIS A 127 19.77 5.57 -1.40
N SER A 128 18.86 6.02 -0.55
CA SER A 128 19.00 6.01 0.90
C SER A 128 18.71 4.63 1.51
N ALA A 129 18.81 4.53 2.83
CA ALA A 129 18.63 3.30 3.59
C ALA A 129 17.27 2.58 3.43
N LEU A 130 16.26 3.25 2.85
CA LEU A 130 14.99 2.66 2.47
C LEU A 130 15.11 2.07 1.06
N ILE A 131 15.40 0.78 0.99
CA ILE A 131 15.40 0.06 -0.29
C ILE A 131 13.95 -0.23 -0.65
N LEU A 132 13.39 0.58 -1.54
CA LEU A 132 12.06 0.42 -2.08
C LEU A 132 12.12 -0.20 -3.48
N ASP A 133 11.13 -1.01 -3.78
CA ASP A 133 10.91 -1.52 -5.13
C ASP A 133 10.59 -0.35 -6.09
N PRO A 134 11.14 -0.32 -7.31
CA PRO A 134 10.93 0.78 -8.25
C PRO A 134 9.45 1.03 -8.61
N ILE A 135 8.63 0.00 -8.66
CA ILE A 135 7.19 0.14 -8.90
C ILE A 135 6.53 0.84 -7.72
N THR A 136 6.89 0.47 -6.50
CA THR A 136 6.42 1.13 -5.28
C THR A 136 6.79 2.61 -5.26
N VAL A 137 8.02 2.96 -5.61
CA VAL A 137 8.46 4.36 -5.72
C VAL A 137 7.61 5.14 -6.74
N ARG A 138 7.35 4.55 -7.90
CA ARG A 138 6.51 5.17 -8.93
C ARG A 138 5.09 5.45 -8.43
N VAL A 139 4.48 4.49 -7.75
CA VAL A 139 3.13 4.64 -7.20
C VAL A 139 3.09 5.69 -6.09
N ILE A 140 4.08 5.70 -5.19
CA ILE A 140 4.23 6.70 -4.14
C ILE A 140 4.31 8.10 -4.75
N GLU A 141 5.19 8.29 -5.73
CA GLU A 141 5.41 9.60 -6.37
C GLU A 141 4.12 10.08 -7.08
N SER A 142 3.41 9.19 -7.78
CA SER A 142 2.14 9.52 -8.42
C SER A 142 1.08 9.95 -7.37
N GLY A 143 0.95 9.22 -6.29
CA GLY A 143 0.01 9.55 -5.21
C GLY A 143 0.38 10.85 -4.49
N TRP A 144 1.66 11.06 -4.23
CA TRP A 144 2.16 12.29 -3.60
C TRP A 144 1.87 13.53 -4.45
N GLN A 145 2.10 13.46 -5.76
CA GLN A 145 1.81 14.54 -6.70
C GLN A 145 0.30 14.87 -6.75
N ARG A 146 -0.56 13.84 -6.76
CA ARG A 146 -2.02 14.03 -6.74
C ARG A 146 -2.50 14.67 -5.45
N ALA A 147 -1.98 14.23 -4.31
CA ALA A 147 -2.30 14.83 -3.00
C ALA A 147 -1.89 16.31 -2.95
N SER A 148 -0.71 16.64 -3.47
CA SER A 148 -0.23 18.03 -3.53
C SER A 148 -1.12 18.91 -4.42
N ALA A 149 -1.61 18.39 -5.54
CA ALA A 149 -2.53 19.10 -6.43
C ALA A 149 -3.92 19.34 -5.80
N LEU A 150 -4.43 18.39 -5.00
CA LEU A 150 -5.68 18.55 -4.27
C LEU A 150 -5.58 19.65 -3.20
N ASN A 151 -4.51 19.63 -2.40
CA ASN A 151 -4.26 20.65 -1.37
C ASN A 151 -4.14 22.08 -1.98
N SER A 152 -3.56 22.20 -3.15
CA SER A 152 -3.43 23.49 -3.86
C SER A 152 -4.79 24.04 -4.32
N LYS A 153 -5.72 23.19 -4.72
CA LYS A 153 -7.10 23.59 -5.12
C LYS A 153 -7.92 24.07 -3.93
N ASP A 154 -7.76 23.45 -2.76
CA ASP A 154 -8.47 23.84 -1.55
C ASP A 154 -8.01 25.19 -1.01
N LEU A 155 -6.75 25.57 -1.25
CA LEU A 155 -6.21 26.90 -0.89
C LEU A 155 -6.60 28.00 -1.86
N GLY A 156 -6.96 27.67 -3.10
CA GLY A 156 -7.34 28.64 -4.14
C GLY A 156 -8.82 29.08 -4.10
N ASN A 157 -9.65 28.46 -3.27
CA ASN A 157 -11.08 28.71 -3.14
C ASN A 157 -11.49 29.48 -1.85
N LYS A 158 -10.54 30.18 -1.23
CA LYS A 158 -10.83 31.05 -0.06
C LYS A 158 -10.69 32.52 -0.46
#